data_d726c60bf38f7961d8a479c13ea711f1
#
_entry.id   d726c60bf38f7961d8a479c13ea711f1
#
_cell.length_a   1.000
_cell.length_b   1.000
_cell.length_c   1.000
_cell.angle_alpha   90.00
_cell.angle_beta   90.00
_cell.angle_gamma   90.00
#
_symmetry.space_group_name_H-M   'P 1'
#
loop_
_entity.id
_entity.type
_entity.pdbx_description
1 polymer ?
#
loop_
_entity_poly.entity_id
_entity_poly.type
_entity_poly.pdbx_seq_one_letter_code
_entity_poly.pdbx_strand_id
1 'polypeptide(L)'
;MKRVIFHIDVNSAYLSWEAVSRLAAGDTVDLREIPAAVGGDIETRHGAILAKSIPAKKYGIVTGEPVVDALRKCPDLTLVKPHHMMYHEKSRAFIAILRQYSDVIEQFSVDEAFVDMTGTERLFGTPVEAANRIREQIYREQGFTVNVGVSSNKLLAKMASDFLKPNRVHTLFPEEIAEKMWPLPVRDLFFVGKAAEHQLNRIGIRTIGDLAHTDPKALSSVMKKHGEVLWRYANGIDDSAVEVEPADAKGYSNSTTVSFDITDAADAKSVLRSLTDNVCRRLRRDGARARTITVQIRYNDLTRTTHQSAL
;
A
#
# COMPACT_ATOMS: atom_id res chain seq x y z
N MET A 1 -7.76 -8.29 28.93
CA MET A 1 -6.95 -9.03 27.95
C MET A 1 -5.97 -8.08 27.29
N LYS A 2 -4.74 -8.52 26.99
CA LYS A 2 -3.78 -7.73 26.22
C LYS A 2 -4.27 -7.76 24.75
N ARG A 3 -4.37 -6.58 24.09
CA ARG A 3 -4.78 -6.48 22.69
C ARG A 3 -3.75 -7.15 21.79
N VAL A 4 -4.20 -7.87 20.77
CA VAL A 4 -3.34 -8.56 19.79
C VAL A 4 -3.82 -8.22 18.38
N ILE A 5 -3.05 -7.45 17.65
CA ILE A 5 -3.34 -7.00 16.29
C ILE A 5 -2.32 -7.59 15.33
N PHE A 6 -2.81 -8.18 14.25
CA PHE A 6 -1.98 -8.59 13.13
C PHE A 6 -2.12 -7.61 11.99
N HIS A 7 -1.01 -7.34 11.30
CA HIS A 7 -0.99 -6.76 9.97
C HIS A 7 -0.47 -7.79 8.98
N ILE A 8 -1.23 -8.09 7.95
CA ILE A 8 -0.88 -9.10 6.95
C ILE A 8 -0.77 -8.42 5.59
N ASP A 9 0.38 -8.61 4.93
CA ASP A 9 0.78 -7.94 3.70
C ASP A 9 1.23 -8.98 2.66
N VAL A 10 0.61 -8.98 1.49
CA VAL A 10 0.95 -9.92 0.40
C VAL A 10 2.23 -9.49 -0.29
N ASN A 11 3.22 -10.39 -0.30
CA ASN A 11 4.53 -10.10 -0.87
C ASN A 11 4.47 -9.88 -2.39
N SER A 12 4.82 -8.65 -2.84
CA SER A 12 4.79 -8.25 -4.26
C SER A 12 3.47 -8.60 -4.95
N ALA A 13 2.36 -8.25 -4.36
CA ALA A 13 1.00 -8.73 -4.60
C ALA A 13 0.66 -8.95 -6.09
N TYR A 14 0.69 -7.91 -6.91
CA TYR A 14 0.30 -8.04 -8.32
C TYR A 14 1.19 -9.01 -9.09
N LEU A 15 2.50 -8.96 -8.87
CA LEU A 15 3.40 -9.89 -9.55
C LEU A 15 3.21 -11.33 -9.06
N SER A 16 3.04 -11.53 -7.77
CA SER A 16 2.80 -12.86 -7.19
C SER A 16 1.48 -13.44 -7.68
N TRP A 17 0.45 -12.64 -7.82
CA TRP A 17 -0.85 -13.07 -8.35
C TRP A 17 -0.79 -13.40 -9.84
N GLU A 18 -0.05 -12.62 -10.65
CA GLU A 18 0.23 -12.95 -12.05
C GLU A 18 0.99 -14.27 -12.15
N ALA A 19 2.05 -14.46 -11.35
CA ALA A 19 2.84 -15.68 -11.36
C ALA A 19 1.98 -16.91 -11.06
N VAL A 20 1.19 -16.87 -9.98
CA VAL A 20 0.31 -17.98 -9.59
C VAL A 20 -0.73 -18.29 -10.68
N SER A 21 -1.34 -17.24 -11.25
CA SER A 21 -2.38 -17.42 -12.27
C SER A 21 -1.82 -18.01 -13.57
N ARG A 22 -0.64 -17.60 -13.97
CA ARG A 22 0.06 -18.12 -15.16
C ARG A 22 0.52 -19.57 -14.99
N LEU A 23 1.12 -19.90 -13.85
CA LEU A 23 1.50 -21.28 -13.52
C LEU A 23 0.28 -22.20 -13.51
N ALA A 24 -0.84 -21.75 -12.96
CA ALA A 24 -2.10 -22.51 -12.99
C ALA A 24 -2.68 -22.67 -14.40
N ALA A 25 -2.37 -21.74 -15.31
CA ALA A 25 -2.74 -21.84 -16.74
C ALA A 25 -1.75 -22.68 -17.59
N GLY A 26 -0.67 -23.21 -16.99
CA GLY A 26 0.28 -24.08 -17.64
C GLY A 26 1.60 -23.42 -18.07
N ASP A 27 1.84 -22.15 -17.71
CA ASP A 27 3.15 -21.53 -17.91
C ASP A 27 4.22 -22.29 -17.10
N THR A 28 5.42 -22.41 -17.68
CA THR A 28 6.55 -23.10 -17.06
C THR A 28 7.52 -22.18 -16.33
N VAL A 29 7.38 -20.87 -16.53
CA VAL A 29 8.26 -19.85 -15.94
C VAL A 29 7.55 -19.13 -14.80
N ASP A 30 8.14 -19.21 -13.62
CA ASP A 30 7.66 -18.43 -12.48
C ASP A 30 8.21 -17.00 -12.53
N LEU A 31 7.32 -16.01 -12.69
CA LEU A 31 7.70 -14.60 -12.75
C LEU A 31 8.40 -14.10 -11.47
N ARG A 32 8.29 -14.83 -10.36
CA ARG A 32 8.94 -14.48 -9.09
C ARG A 32 10.44 -14.82 -9.10
N GLU A 33 10.85 -15.76 -9.95
CA GLU A 33 12.22 -16.29 -10.04
C GLU A 33 13.09 -15.55 -11.07
N ILE A 34 12.46 -14.75 -11.94
CA ILE A 34 13.14 -14.00 -13.01
C ILE A 34 12.99 -12.50 -12.81
N PRO A 35 13.80 -11.63 -13.45
CA PRO A 35 13.53 -10.21 -13.52
C PRO A 35 12.21 -9.95 -14.23
N ALA A 36 11.15 -9.69 -13.46
CA ALA A 36 9.82 -9.44 -13.97
C ALA A 36 9.11 -8.29 -13.22
N ALA A 37 8.23 -7.61 -13.92
CA ALA A 37 7.41 -6.55 -13.35
C ALA A 37 6.01 -6.53 -13.96
N VAL A 38 5.04 -6.09 -13.16
CA VAL A 38 3.71 -5.69 -13.64
C VAL A 38 3.76 -4.20 -13.91
N GLY A 39 3.39 -3.78 -15.11
CA GLY A 39 3.43 -2.37 -15.49
C GLY A 39 2.45 -2.02 -16.59
N GLY A 40 2.17 -0.73 -16.73
CA GLY A 40 1.30 -0.21 -17.76
C GLY A 40 1.92 -0.26 -19.16
N ASP A 41 1.12 0.06 -20.15
CA ASP A 41 1.51 0.05 -21.56
C ASP A 41 2.33 1.30 -21.92
N ILE A 42 3.50 1.10 -22.50
CA ILE A 42 4.39 2.19 -22.94
C ILE A 42 3.75 2.97 -24.09
N GLU A 43 3.07 2.28 -25.02
CA GLU A 43 2.49 2.89 -26.21
C GLU A 43 1.36 3.89 -25.88
N THR A 44 0.68 3.67 -24.76
CA THR A 44 -0.42 4.52 -24.30
C THR A 44 -0.01 5.58 -23.28
N ARG A 45 1.29 5.82 -23.07
CA ARG A 45 1.84 6.74 -22.04
C ARG A 45 1.45 6.37 -20.58
N HIS A 46 0.97 5.15 -20.33
CA HIS A 46 0.56 4.66 -18.99
C HIS A 46 1.61 3.76 -18.33
N GLY A 47 2.85 3.89 -18.73
CA GLY A 47 3.92 2.99 -18.36
C GLY A 47 4.53 3.25 -16.98
N ALA A 48 3.87 2.87 -15.89
CA ALA A 48 4.46 2.84 -14.54
C ALA A 48 4.57 1.40 -14.02
N ILE A 49 5.64 1.12 -13.27
CA ILE A 49 5.83 -0.17 -12.57
C ILE A 49 4.90 -0.22 -11.36
N LEU A 50 3.99 -1.19 -11.33
CA LEU A 50 3.05 -1.41 -10.24
C LEU A 50 3.58 -2.39 -9.20
N ALA A 51 4.21 -3.49 -9.66
CA ALA A 51 4.85 -4.48 -8.79
C ALA A 51 6.04 -5.10 -9.52
N LYS A 52 6.97 -5.68 -8.77
CA LYS A 52 8.19 -6.28 -9.32
C LYS A 52 8.65 -7.47 -8.53
N SER A 53 9.40 -8.37 -9.18
CA SER A 53 10.05 -9.53 -8.58
C SER A 53 11.26 -9.12 -7.71
N ILE A 54 11.69 -10.03 -6.82
CA ILE A 54 12.93 -9.86 -6.06
C ILE A 54 14.15 -9.78 -7.00
N PRO A 55 14.29 -10.63 -8.05
CA PRO A 55 15.34 -10.46 -9.05
C PRO A 55 15.33 -9.07 -9.70
N ALA A 56 14.15 -8.52 -10.06
CA ALA A 56 14.06 -7.17 -10.64
C ALA A 56 14.50 -6.05 -9.67
N LYS A 57 14.27 -6.23 -8.36
CA LYS A 57 14.77 -5.27 -7.34
C LYS A 57 16.28 -5.11 -7.36
N LYS A 58 17.04 -6.16 -7.69
CA LYS A 58 18.52 -6.14 -7.76
C LYS A 58 19.05 -5.18 -8.81
N TYR A 59 18.25 -4.86 -9.84
CA TYR A 59 18.58 -3.86 -10.87
C TYR A 59 18.19 -2.43 -10.43
N GLY A 60 17.74 -2.22 -9.20
CA GLY A 60 17.31 -0.91 -8.71
C GLY A 60 15.96 -0.44 -9.25
N ILE A 61 15.13 -1.37 -9.77
CA ILE A 61 13.77 -1.08 -10.21
C ILE A 61 12.90 -0.76 -8.99
N VAL A 62 12.13 0.33 -9.04
CA VAL A 62 11.24 0.77 -7.96
C VAL A 62 9.79 0.85 -8.42
N THR A 63 8.85 0.59 -7.50
CA THR A 63 7.41 0.76 -7.77
C THR A 63 7.10 2.24 -7.99
N GLY A 64 6.28 2.55 -8.99
CA GLY A 64 5.90 3.90 -9.38
C GLY A 64 6.84 4.57 -10.37
N GLU A 65 8.00 3.97 -10.71
CA GLU A 65 8.86 4.53 -11.76
C GLU A 65 8.31 4.25 -13.17
N PRO A 66 8.67 5.09 -14.16
CA PRO A 66 8.34 4.83 -15.56
C PRO A 66 8.89 3.48 -16.05
N VAL A 67 8.08 2.74 -16.82
CA VAL A 67 8.52 1.47 -17.42
C VAL A 67 9.76 1.64 -18.29
N VAL A 68 9.88 2.77 -19.00
CA VAL A 68 11.06 3.09 -19.83
C VAL A 68 12.33 3.14 -18.99
N ASP A 69 12.28 3.69 -17.78
CA ASP A 69 13.44 3.77 -16.90
C ASP A 69 13.77 2.40 -16.30
N ALA A 70 12.75 1.58 -16.00
CA ALA A 70 12.95 0.20 -15.56
C ALA A 70 13.64 -0.65 -16.64
N LEU A 71 13.23 -0.54 -17.91
CA LEU A 71 13.84 -1.23 -19.05
C LEU A 71 15.27 -0.77 -19.33
N ARG A 72 15.61 0.51 -19.09
CA ARG A 72 17.00 0.97 -19.17
C ARG A 72 17.90 0.31 -18.12
N LYS A 73 17.37 0.05 -16.92
CA LYS A 73 18.08 -0.65 -15.84
C LYS A 73 18.19 -2.15 -16.07
N CYS A 74 17.19 -2.76 -16.67
CA CYS A 74 17.11 -4.18 -16.98
C CYS A 74 16.46 -4.38 -18.36
N PRO A 75 17.27 -4.44 -19.46
CA PRO A 75 16.74 -4.62 -20.82
C PRO A 75 15.92 -5.90 -21.00
N ASP A 76 16.30 -6.97 -20.28
CA ASP A 76 15.62 -8.27 -20.34
C ASP A 76 14.46 -8.40 -19.33
N LEU A 77 13.95 -7.29 -18.82
CA LEU A 77 12.83 -7.28 -17.88
C LEU A 77 11.56 -7.84 -18.54
N THR A 78 11.04 -8.93 -17.98
CA THR A 78 9.74 -9.47 -18.39
C THR A 78 8.62 -8.56 -17.88
N LEU A 79 7.97 -7.82 -18.79
CA LEU A 79 6.87 -6.91 -18.44
C LEU A 79 5.53 -7.59 -18.67
N VAL A 80 4.65 -7.51 -17.66
CA VAL A 80 3.30 -8.10 -17.68
C VAL A 80 2.26 -6.99 -17.53
N LYS A 81 1.21 -7.01 -18.38
CA LYS A 81 0.08 -6.08 -18.24
C LYS A 81 -0.75 -6.42 -17.00
N PRO A 82 -1.28 -5.42 -16.28
CA PRO A 82 -2.06 -5.67 -15.07
C PRO A 82 -3.47 -6.22 -15.39
N HIS A 83 -3.91 -7.20 -14.59
CA HIS A 83 -5.24 -7.81 -14.65
C HIS A 83 -6.04 -7.48 -13.38
N HIS A 84 -6.52 -6.24 -13.26
CA HIS A 84 -7.14 -5.72 -12.02
C HIS A 84 -8.34 -6.55 -11.52
N MET A 85 -9.14 -7.15 -12.42
CA MET A 85 -10.27 -8.01 -12.00
C MET A 85 -9.78 -9.25 -11.28
N MET A 86 -8.75 -9.93 -11.80
CA MET A 86 -8.12 -11.08 -11.15
C MET A 86 -7.51 -10.69 -9.80
N TYR A 87 -6.94 -9.48 -9.68
CA TYR A 87 -6.39 -9.00 -8.40
C TYR A 87 -7.48 -8.85 -7.34
N HIS A 88 -8.65 -8.34 -7.70
CA HIS A 88 -9.80 -8.29 -6.80
C HIS A 88 -10.29 -9.67 -6.36
N GLU A 89 -10.23 -10.68 -7.24
CA GLU A 89 -10.58 -12.05 -6.90
C GLU A 89 -9.57 -12.65 -5.92
N LYS A 90 -8.27 -12.48 -6.17
CA LYS A 90 -7.21 -12.93 -5.26
C LYS A 90 -7.28 -12.23 -3.90
N SER A 91 -7.55 -10.93 -3.89
CA SER A 91 -7.76 -10.15 -2.68
C SER A 91 -8.95 -10.69 -1.87
N ARG A 92 -10.09 -10.97 -2.51
CA ARG A 92 -11.25 -11.57 -1.83
C ARG A 92 -10.95 -12.94 -1.25
N ALA A 93 -10.22 -13.79 -1.99
CA ALA A 93 -9.80 -15.09 -1.49
C ALA A 93 -8.86 -14.97 -0.27
N PHE A 94 -7.92 -14.02 -0.31
CA PHE A 94 -7.06 -13.68 0.82
C PHE A 94 -7.88 -13.27 2.06
N ILE A 95 -8.80 -12.33 1.93
CA ILE A 95 -9.65 -11.87 3.04
C ILE A 95 -10.56 -13.01 3.54
N ALA A 96 -11.04 -13.89 2.67
CA ALA A 96 -11.86 -15.04 3.07
C ALA A 96 -11.09 -16.03 3.95
N ILE A 97 -9.80 -16.20 3.75
CA ILE A 97 -8.94 -17.00 4.66
C ILE A 97 -8.85 -16.30 6.03
N LEU A 98 -8.60 -14.98 6.06
CA LEU A 98 -8.48 -14.26 7.32
C LEU A 98 -9.76 -14.32 8.17
N ARG A 99 -10.93 -14.32 7.54
CA ARG A 99 -12.23 -14.46 8.20
C ARG A 99 -12.43 -15.80 8.93
N GLN A 100 -11.60 -16.80 8.68
CA GLN A 100 -11.61 -18.06 9.43
C GLN A 100 -10.96 -17.92 10.81
N TYR A 101 -10.22 -16.83 11.04
CA TYR A 101 -9.47 -16.58 12.27
C TYR A 101 -10.08 -15.47 13.14
N SER A 102 -10.73 -14.48 12.53
CA SER A 102 -11.38 -13.38 13.24
C SER A 102 -12.50 -12.76 12.39
N ASP A 103 -13.54 -12.27 13.06
CA ASP A 103 -14.58 -11.45 12.43
C ASP A 103 -14.20 -9.97 12.36
N VAL A 104 -13.19 -9.55 13.13
CA VAL A 104 -12.74 -8.15 13.22
C VAL A 104 -11.56 -7.93 12.29
N ILE A 105 -11.86 -7.61 11.03
CA ILE A 105 -10.88 -7.42 9.95
C ILE A 105 -11.13 -6.07 9.29
N GLU A 106 -10.07 -5.30 9.17
CA GLU A 106 -10.01 -4.08 8.35
C GLU A 106 -9.19 -4.35 7.10
N GLN A 107 -9.84 -4.38 5.95
CA GLN A 107 -9.13 -4.41 4.68
C GLN A 107 -8.54 -3.04 4.39
N PHE A 108 -7.24 -2.88 4.64
CA PHE A 108 -6.54 -1.60 4.50
C PHE A 108 -6.26 -1.24 3.03
N SER A 109 -5.93 -2.25 2.23
CA SER A 109 -5.73 -2.14 0.78
C SER A 109 -6.19 -3.42 0.06
N VAL A 110 -5.90 -3.53 -1.23
CA VAL A 110 -6.20 -4.75 -2.02
C VAL A 110 -5.35 -5.95 -1.56
N ASP A 111 -4.20 -5.71 -0.93
CA ASP A 111 -3.19 -6.68 -0.55
C ASP A 111 -2.78 -6.64 0.92
N GLU A 112 -3.39 -5.75 1.71
CA GLU A 112 -3.09 -5.58 3.14
C GLU A 112 -4.35 -5.60 4.00
N ALA A 113 -4.27 -6.22 5.16
CA ALA A 113 -5.34 -6.22 6.15
C ALA A 113 -4.82 -6.18 7.58
N PHE A 114 -5.56 -5.49 8.45
CA PHE A 114 -5.43 -5.62 9.89
C PHE A 114 -6.47 -6.62 10.41
N VAL A 115 -6.05 -7.45 11.37
CA VAL A 115 -6.90 -8.45 12.00
C VAL A 115 -6.76 -8.33 13.51
N ASP A 116 -7.88 -8.18 14.22
CA ASP A 116 -7.86 -8.22 15.67
C ASP A 116 -7.99 -9.69 16.13
N MET A 117 -6.91 -10.21 16.70
CA MET A 117 -6.79 -11.58 17.20
C MET A 117 -6.94 -11.66 18.73
N THR A 118 -7.41 -10.58 19.36
CA THR A 118 -7.57 -10.52 20.82
C THR A 118 -8.53 -11.60 21.30
N GLY A 119 -8.08 -12.45 22.23
CA GLY A 119 -8.89 -13.50 22.83
C GLY A 119 -9.01 -14.79 22.02
N THR A 120 -8.32 -14.92 20.89
CA THR A 120 -8.38 -16.12 20.03
C THR A 120 -7.37 -17.21 20.40
N GLU A 121 -6.54 -17.00 21.42
CA GLU A 121 -5.43 -17.91 21.82
C GLU A 121 -5.87 -19.34 22.09
N ARG A 122 -7.08 -19.53 22.63
CA ARG A 122 -7.62 -20.90 22.89
C ARG A 122 -7.91 -21.68 21.60
N LEU A 123 -8.16 -20.99 20.50
CA LEU A 123 -8.48 -21.59 19.20
C LEU A 123 -7.25 -21.81 18.36
N PHE A 124 -6.32 -20.85 18.36
CA PHE A 124 -5.24 -20.81 17.39
C PHE A 124 -3.82 -20.87 18.00
N GLY A 125 -3.72 -20.93 19.34
CA GLY A 125 -2.44 -20.93 20.06
C GLY A 125 -1.93 -19.51 20.30
N THR A 126 -0.62 -19.38 20.56
CA THR A 126 0.04 -18.11 20.77
C THR A 126 -0.10 -17.21 19.52
N PRO A 127 0.02 -15.86 19.67
CA PRO A 127 -0.07 -14.95 18.52
C PRO A 127 0.91 -15.32 17.37
N VAL A 128 2.11 -15.77 17.70
CA VAL A 128 3.12 -16.17 16.69
C VAL A 128 2.71 -17.48 16.00
N GLU A 129 2.17 -18.46 16.72
CA GLU A 129 1.65 -19.69 16.13
C GLU A 129 0.46 -19.44 15.21
N ALA A 130 -0.49 -18.60 15.63
CA ALA A 130 -1.62 -18.18 14.81
C ALA A 130 -1.17 -17.47 13.53
N ALA A 131 -0.22 -16.55 13.63
CA ALA A 131 0.37 -15.83 12.50
C ALA A 131 1.04 -16.78 11.50
N ASN A 132 1.79 -17.79 11.97
CA ASN A 132 2.40 -18.80 11.11
C ASN A 132 1.33 -19.67 10.43
N ARG A 133 0.28 -20.09 11.14
CA ARG A 133 -0.84 -20.86 10.55
C ARG A 133 -1.50 -20.07 9.41
N ILE A 134 -1.80 -18.79 9.61
CA ILE A 134 -2.36 -17.92 8.56
C ILE A 134 -1.43 -17.87 7.35
N ARG A 135 -0.14 -17.58 7.57
CA ARG A 135 0.88 -17.48 6.52
C ARG A 135 0.98 -18.78 5.71
N GLU A 136 1.02 -19.92 6.37
CA GLU A 136 1.11 -21.23 5.73
C GLU A 136 -0.17 -21.62 5.00
N GLN A 137 -1.33 -21.31 5.56
CA GLN A 137 -2.63 -21.56 4.92
C GLN A 137 -2.76 -20.74 3.63
N ILE A 138 -2.41 -19.44 3.65
CA ILE A 138 -2.44 -18.60 2.46
C ILE A 138 -1.51 -19.16 1.39
N TYR A 139 -0.29 -19.55 1.74
CA TYR A 139 0.63 -20.14 0.79
C TYR A 139 0.09 -21.45 0.18
N ARG A 140 -0.41 -22.36 1.01
CA ARG A 140 -0.95 -23.65 0.57
C ARG A 140 -2.16 -23.51 -0.33
N GLU A 141 -3.10 -22.60 0.01
CA GLU A 141 -4.38 -22.46 -0.70
C GLU A 141 -4.34 -21.51 -1.86
N GLN A 142 -3.49 -20.47 -1.79
CA GLN A 142 -3.45 -19.41 -2.79
C GLN A 142 -2.15 -19.36 -3.59
N GLY A 143 -1.09 -20.07 -3.17
CA GLY A 143 0.19 -20.17 -3.87
C GLY A 143 1.08 -18.92 -3.80
N PHE A 144 0.70 -17.88 -3.02
CA PHE A 144 1.54 -16.71 -2.78
C PHE A 144 1.89 -16.56 -1.30
N THR A 145 2.91 -15.76 -1.02
CA THR A 145 3.41 -15.55 0.35
C THR A 145 2.92 -14.23 0.94
N VAL A 146 2.86 -14.19 2.26
CA VAL A 146 2.55 -12.99 3.04
C VAL A 146 3.60 -12.74 4.11
N ASN A 147 3.75 -11.47 4.51
CA ASN A 147 4.37 -11.11 5.78
C ASN A 147 3.30 -10.83 6.82
N VAL A 148 3.55 -11.23 8.05
CA VAL A 148 2.66 -10.98 9.18
C VAL A 148 3.42 -10.24 10.28
N GLY A 149 2.95 -9.05 10.60
CA GLY A 149 3.40 -8.30 11.77
C GLY A 149 2.43 -8.48 12.92
N VAL A 150 2.93 -8.77 14.10
CA VAL A 150 2.17 -9.06 15.32
C VAL A 150 2.51 -8.03 16.38
N SER A 151 1.50 -7.34 16.92
CA SER A 151 1.69 -6.38 18.00
C SER A 151 0.42 -6.12 18.81
N SER A 152 0.44 -5.09 19.65
CA SER A 152 -0.69 -4.64 20.47
C SER A 152 -1.52 -3.52 19.82
N ASN A 153 -1.06 -2.91 18.73
CA ASN A 153 -1.78 -1.89 17.95
C ASN A 153 -1.46 -1.98 16.46
N LYS A 154 -2.22 -1.25 15.65
CA LYS A 154 -2.12 -1.27 14.19
C LYS A 154 -0.77 -0.75 13.69
N LEU A 155 -0.29 0.35 14.24
CA LEU A 155 0.98 0.95 13.85
C LEU A 155 2.14 -0.04 14.01
N LEU A 156 2.29 -0.61 15.21
CA LEU A 156 3.39 -1.52 15.50
C LEU A 156 3.27 -2.83 14.71
N ALA A 157 2.05 -3.34 14.50
CA ALA A 157 1.83 -4.49 13.64
C ALA A 157 2.24 -4.19 12.18
N LYS A 158 1.90 -3.00 11.66
CA LYS A 158 2.32 -2.55 10.31
C LYS A 158 3.84 -2.45 10.21
N MET A 159 4.48 -1.82 11.18
CA MET A 159 5.95 -1.70 11.24
C MET A 159 6.63 -3.08 11.26
N ALA A 160 6.11 -4.01 12.07
CA ALA A 160 6.66 -5.36 12.17
C ALA A 160 6.58 -6.11 10.83
N SER A 161 5.47 -5.98 10.07
CA SER A 161 5.31 -6.66 8.79
C SER A 161 6.30 -6.20 7.72
N ASP A 162 6.89 -5.02 7.88
CA ASP A 162 7.83 -4.43 6.93
C ASP A 162 9.32 -4.72 7.24
N PHE A 163 9.68 -5.33 8.39
CA PHE A 163 11.06 -5.53 8.80
C PHE A 163 11.87 -6.37 7.79
N LEU A 164 11.54 -7.61 7.62
CA LEU A 164 12.22 -8.50 6.66
C LEU A 164 11.20 -9.24 5.82
N LYS A 165 11.25 -9.05 4.52
CA LYS A 165 10.41 -9.72 3.53
C LYS A 165 11.26 -10.61 2.61
N PRO A 166 10.73 -11.69 2.02
CA PRO A 166 9.34 -12.14 2.08
C PRO A 166 9.07 -13.27 3.09
N ASN A 167 7.78 -13.62 3.26
CA ASN A 167 7.30 -14.84 3.89
C ASN A 167 7.76 -15.01 5.34
N ARG A 168 7.57 -13.96 6.16
CA ARG A 168 8.02 -13.90 7.56
C ARG A 168 6.89 -13.50 8.50
N VAL A 169 7.07 -13.90 9.75
CA VAL A 169 6.31 -13.41 10.90
C VAL A 169 7.27 -12.63 11.79
N HIS A 170 6.88 -11.42 12.17
CA HIS A 170 7.66 -10.56 13.06
C HIS A 170 6.78 -10.02 14.17
N THR A 171 7.36 -9.83 15.34
CA THR A 171 6.74 -9.13 16.47
C THR A 171 7.37 -7.75 16.64
N LEU A 172 6.56 -6.81 17.09
CA LEU A 172 7.01 -5.51 17.59
C LEU A 172 6.09 -5.06 18.72
N PHE A 173 6.25 -5.63 19.90
CA PHE A 173 5.53 -5.18 21.07
C PHE A 173 6.19 -3.93 21.67
N PRO A 174 5.48 -3.17 22.55
CA PRO A 174 6.02 -1.92 23.13
C PRO A 174 7.40 -2.09 23.77
N GLU A 175 7.67 -3.20 24.41
CA GLU A 175 8.95 -3.56 25.00
C GLU A 175 10.10 -3.79 24.00
N GLU A 176 9.77 -4.03 22.74
CA GLU A 176 10.72 -4.30 21.66
C GLU A 176 11.06 -3.06 20.82
N ILE A 177 10.35 -1.93 21.03
CA ILE A 177 10.48 -0.71 20.22
C ILE A 177 11.92 -0.18 20.21
N ALA A 178 12.54 -0.10 21.38
CA ALA A 178 13.89 0.45 21.52
C ALA A 178 14.93 -0.37 20.74
N GLU A 179 14.79 -1.69 20.73
CA GLU A 179 15.71 -2.58 20.05
C GLU A 179 15.44 -2.72 18.57
N LYS A 180 14.15 -2.87 18.17
CA LYS A 180 13.80 -3.25 16.80
C LYS A 180 13.42 -2.07 15.90
N MET A 181 12.81 -1.00 16.47
CA MET A 181 12.26 0.09 15.68
C MET A 181 13.12 1.37 15.72
N TRP A 182 13.60 1.78 16.88
CA TRP A 182 14.37 3.02 17.02
C TRP A 182 15.66 3.09 16.21
N PRO A 183 16.42 1.98 15.99
CA PRO A 183 17.63 2.03 15.15
C PRO A 183 17.35 2.24 13.66
N LEU A 184 16.10 2.05 13.21
CA LEU A 184 15.76 2.18 11.80
C LEU A 184 15.82 3.63 11.33
N PRO A 185 16.13 3.87 10.04
CA PRO A 185 16.03 5.19 9.42
C PRO A 185 14.65 5.79 9.64
N VAL A 186 14.58 7.09 9.88
CA VAL A 186 13.30 7.80 10.13
C VAL A 186 12.31 7.65 8.96
N ARG A 187 12.81 7.46 7.76
CA ARG A 187 12.02 7.19 6.57
C ARG A 187 11.19 5.91 6.64
N ASP A 188 11.66 4.92 7.39
CA ASP A 188 11.01 3.62 7.50
C ASP A 188 9.82 3.66 8.46
N LEU A 189 9.64 4.76 9.21
CA LEU A 189 8.46 4.96 10.04
C LEU A 189 7.22 5.17 9.15
N PHE A 190 6.17 4.45 9.47
CA PHE A 190 4.87 4.61 8.80
C PHE A 190 4.44 6.08 8.78
N PHE A 191 3.93 6.58 7.66
CA PHE A 191 3.62 7.98 7.34
C PHE A 191 4.81 8.92 7.12
N VAL A 192 6.04 8.49 7.14
CA VAL A 192 7.18 9.31 6.75
C VAL A 192 7.47 9.16 5.25
N GLY A 193 6.94 10.07 4.44
CA GLY A 193 7.28 10.18 3.03
C GLY A 193 8.55 11.01 2.80
N LYS A 194 9.03 11.08 1.54
CA LYS A 194 10.26 11.83 1.15
C LYS A 194 10.30 13.28 1.66
N ALA A 195 9.16 13.99 1.61
CA ALA A 195 9.10 15.38 2.08
C ALA A 195 9.28 15.48 3.60
N ALA A 196 8.65 14.60 4.37
CA ALA A 196 8.79 14.53 5.81
C ALA A 196 10.22 14.12 6.22
N GLU A 197 10.79 13.10 5.59
CA GLU A 197 12.17 12.68 5.76
C GLU A 197 13.14 13.86 5.56
N HIS A 198 12.98 14.61 4.46
CA HIS A 198 13.83 15.77 4.18
C HIS A 198 13.72 16.86 5.26
N GLN A 199 12.50 17.15 5.75
CA GLN A 199 12.29 18.11 6.83
C GLN A 199 12.92 17.64 8.16
N LEU A 200 12.75 16.37 8.52
CA LEU A 200 13.34 15.79 9.73
C LEU A 200 14.87 15.78 9.67
N ASN A 201 15.44 15.38 8.54
CA ASN A 201 16.89 15.38 8.34
C ASN A 201 17.53 16.77 8.47
N ARG A 202 16.82 17.84 8.04
CA ARG A 202 17.28 19.23 8.19
C ARG A 202 17.42 19.68 9.63
N ILE A 203 16.70 19.08 10.57
CA ILE A 203 16.76 19.35 12.01
C ILE A 203 17.52 18.28 12.78
N GLY A 204 18.29 17.42 12.06
CA GLY A 204 19.19 16.43 12.65
C GLY A 204 18.55 15.10 13.02
N ILE A 205 17.28 14.87 12.74
CA ILE A 205 16.56 13.62 13.03
C ILE A 205 16.75 12.66 11.86
N ARG A 206 17.47 11.57 12.09
CA ARG A 206 17.80 10.56 11.06
C ARG A 206 17.22 9.19 11.34
N THR A 207 17.04 8.84 12.60
CA THR A 207 16.47 7.57 13.03
C THR A 207 15.10 7.77 13.67
N ILE A 208 14.34 6.68 13.78
CA ILE A 208 13.06 6.69 14.51
C ILE A 208 13.32 7.02 16.00
N GLY A 209 14.44 6.55 16.55
CA GLY A 209 14.86 6.87 17.91
C GLY A 209 15.15 8.36 18.13
N ASP A 210 15.83 9.03 17.18
CA ASP A 210 16.03 10.48 17.25
C ASP A 210 14.68 11.21 17.32
N LEU A 211 13.72 10.77 16.49
CA LEU A 211 12.38 11.35 16.48
C LEU A 211 11.63 11.12 17.79
N ALA A 212 11.71 9.91 18.34
CA ALA A 212 11.06 9.53 19.60
C ALA A 212 11.53 10.37 20.79
N HIS A 213 12.82 10.72 20.82
CA HIS A 213 13.44 11.50 21.90
C HIS A 213 13.41 13.02 21.69
N THR A 214 12.91 13.49 20.54
CA THR A 214 12.79 14.93 20.25
C THR A 214 11.60 15.54 21.02
N ASP A 215 11.72 16.80 21.44
CA ASP A 215 10.61 17.54 22.04
C ASP A 215 9.44 17.67 21.05
N PRO A 216 8.23 17.18 21.38
CA PRO A 216 7.06 17.29 20.51
C PRO A 216 6.71 18.73 20.11
N LYS A 217 7.00 19.73 20.97
CA LYS A 217 6.76 21.16 20.67
C LYS A 217 7.69 21.64 19.56
N ALA A 218 8.95 21.23 19.59
CA ALA A 218 9.91 21.54 18.55
C ALA A 218 9.48 20.95 17.20
N LEU A 219 9.02 19.69 17.19
CA LEU A 219 8.46 19.06 15.98
C LEU A 219 7.21 19.76 15.46
N SER A 220 6.28 20.15 16.35
CA SER A 220 5.06 20.85 15.97
C SER A 220 5.33 22.23 15.39
N SER A 221 6.40 22.91 15.77
CA SER A 221 6.81 24.19 15.18
C SER A 221 7.22 24.06 13.71
N VAL A 222 7.85 22.95 13.33
CA VAL A 222 8.34 22.68 11.97
C VAL A 222 7.29 21.95 11.10
N MET A 223 6.60 20.96 11.65
CA MET A 223 5.74 20.03 10.90
C MET A 223 4.25 20.15 11.29
N LYS A 224 3.89 21.06 12.18
CA LYS A 224 2.52 21.25 12.70
C LYS A 224 1.96 19.94 13.27
N LYS A 225 0.67 19.68 13.03
CA LYS A 225 -0.03 18.45 13.49
C LYS A 225 0.65 17.16 13.01
N HIS A 226 1.28 17.17 11.84
CA HIS A 226 1.98 15.99 11.33
C HIS A 226 3.19 15.62 12.20
N GLY A 227 3.92 16.60 12.73
CA GLY A 227 5.04 16.35 13.65
C GLY A 227 4.60 15.65 14.95
N GLU A 228 3.47 16.04 15.52
CA GLU A 228 2.89 15.39 16.69
C GLU A 228 2.51 13.92 16.40
N VAL A 229 1.86 13.65 15.26
CA VAL A 229 1.51 12.29 14.85
C VAL A 229 2.76 11.43 14.69
N LEU A 230 3.79 11.93 14.00
CA LEU A 230 5.04 11.20 13.80
C LEU A 230 5.78 10.93 15.13
N TRP A 231 5.76 11.89 16.07
CA TRP A 231 6.32 11.67 17.39
C TRP A 231 5.59 10.56 18.16
N ARG A 232 4.25 10.59 18.14
CA ARG A 232 3.45 9.51 18.75
C ARG A 232 3.80 8.16 18.14
N TYR A 233 3.91 8.09 16.82
CA TYR A 233 4.24 6.88 16.09
C TYR A 233 5.66 6.38 16.41
N ALA A 234 6.65 7.27 16.50
CA ALA A 234 8.00 6.90 16.89
C ALA A 234 8.08 6.32 18.34
N ASN A 235 7.11 6.68 19.18
CA ASN A 235 6.93 6.11 20.53
C ASN A 235 5.95 4.93 20.58
N GLY A 236 5.51 4.42 19.43
CA GLY A 236 4.60 3.26 19.34
C GLY A 236 3.16 3.54 19.80
N ILE A 237 2.76 4.81 19.87
CA ILE A 237 1.46 5.24 20.38
C ILE A 237 0.46 5.33 19.22
N ASP A 238 -0.48 4.39 19.18
CA ASP A 238 -1.59 4.35 18.24
C ASP A 238 -2.82 3.75 18.92
N ASP A 239 -3.87 4.56 19.05
CA ASP A 239 -5.12 4.20 19.72
C ASP A 239 -6.22 3.78 18.72
N SER A 240 -5.90 3.69 17.41
CA SER A 240 -6.87 3.36 16.38
C SER A 240 -7.44 1.94 16.55
N ALA A 241 -8.74 1.80 16.32
CA ALA A 241 -9.40 0.52 16.28
C ALA A 241 -9.17 -0.17 14.92
N VAL A 242 -9.40 -1.48 14.87
CA VAL A 242 -9.55 -2.21 13.60
C VAL A 242 -10.98 -1.96 13.11
N GLU A 243 -11.12 -1.25 11.99
CA GLU A 243 -12.40 -0.79 11.44
C GLU A 243 -12.97 -1.87 10.51
N VAL A 244 -14.05 -2.52 10.93
CA VAL A 244 -14.70 -3.59 10.13
C VAL A 244 -15.46 -3.02 8.94
N GLU A 245 -16.12 -1.90 9.16
CA GLU A 245 -16.87 -1.21 8.11
C GLU A 245 -15.99 -0.16 7.44
N PRO A 246 -15.90 -0.17 6.11
CA PRO A 246 -15.17 0.87 5.41
C PRO A 246 -15.84 2.23 5.64
N ALA A 247 -15.03 3.25 5.92
CA ALA A 247 -15.54 4.62 6.05
C ALA A 247 -16.20 5.07 4.74
N ASP A 248 -17.22 5.92 4.86
CA ASP A 248 -17.88 6.53 3.71
C ASP A 248 -16.86 7.23 2.79
N ALA A 249 -17.05 7.05 1.48
CA ALA A 249 -16.19 7.68 0.49
C ALA A 249 -16.26 9.20 0.58
N LYS A 250 -15.15 9.85 0.89
CA LYS A 250 -15.03 11.32 0.98
C LYS A 250 -15.10 12.03 -0.37
N GLY A 251 -14.88 11.30 -1.46
CA GLY A 251 -14.90 11.83 -2.80
C GLY A 251 -14.76 10.76 -3.87
N TYR A 252 -15.22 11.08 -5.06
CA TYR A 252 -15.12 10.24 -6.25
C TYR A 252 -14.30 10.98 -7.29
N SER A 253 -13.24 10.38 -7.76
CA SER A 253 -12.39 10.96 -8.80
C SER A 253 -12.10 9.95 -9.90
N ASN A 254 -11.83 10.46 -11.10
CA ASN A 254 -11.30 9.70 -12.22
C ASN A 254 -10.29 10.58 -12.96
N SER A 255 -9.23 9.98 -13.46
CA SER A 255 -8.22 10.68 -14.25
C SER A 255 -7.66 9.78 -15.34
N THR A 256 -7.18 10.37 -16.42
CA THR A 256 -6.48 9.66 -17.47
C THR A 256 -5.31 10.49 -17.99
N THR A 257 -4.26 9.82 -18.45
CA THR A 257 -3.25 10.42 -19.30
C THR A 257 -3.59 10.03 -20.72
N VAL A 258 -3.83 11.03 -21.56
CA VAL A 258 -4.17 10.78 -22.99
C VAL A 258 -2.92 10.40 -23.79
N SER A 259 -3.11 9.60 -24.85
CA SER A 259 -2.00 9.14 -25.70
C SER A 259 -1.44 10.23 -26.63
N PHE A 260 -2.14 11.35 -26.76
CA PHE A 260 -1.74 12.51 -27.59
C PHE A 260 -1.89 13.81 -26.79
N ASP A 261 -1.26 14.89 -27.26
CA ASP A 261 -1.42 16.20 -26.61
C ASP A 261 -2.71 16.86 -27.10
N ILE A 262 -3.55 17.25 -26.15
CA ILE A 262 -4.80 17.96 -26.42
C ILE A 262 -4.47 19.44 -26.65
N THR A 263 -4.83 19.96 -27.83
CA THR A 263 -4.58 21.35 -28.21
C THR A 263 -5.85 22.18 -28.35
N ASP A 264 -7.03 21.57 -28.32
CA ASP A 264 -8.30 22.27 -28.42
C ASP A 264 -9.29 21.93 -27.30
N ALA A 265 -10.31 22.79 -27.15
CA ALA A 265 -11.29 22.65 -26.09
C ALA A 265 -12.34 21.57 -26.36
N ALA A 266 -12.54 21.14 -27.60
CA ALA A 266 -13.52 20.13 -27.96
C ALA A 266 -13.05 18.74 -27.51
N ASP A 267 -11.79 18.43 -27.81
CA ASP A 267 -11.13 17.18 -27.36
C ASP A 267 -11.05 17.13 -25.82
N ALA A 268 -10.65 18.24 -25.18
CA ALA A 268 -10.62 18.32 -23.73
C ALA A 268 -12.00 18.03 -23.12
N LYS A 269 -13.08 18.61 -23.66
CA LYS A 269 -14.45 18.37 -23.21
C LYS A 269 -14.89 16.93 -23.43
N SER A 270 -14.49 16.30 -24.53
CA SER A 270 -14.81 14.89 -24.83
C SER A 270 -14.20 13.95 -23.77
N VAL A 271 -12.93 14.14 -23.45
CA VAL A 271 -12.25 13.37 -22.40
C VAL A 271 -12.90 13.62 -21.04
N LEU A 272 -13.17 14.87 -20.67
CA LEU A 272 -13.83 15.21 -19.40
C LEU A 272 -15.22 14.59 -19.29
N ARG A 273 -16.01 14.54 -20.36
CA ARG A 273 -17.33 13.86 -20.38
C ARG A 273 -17.20 12.38 -20.04
N SER A 274 -16.28 11.66 -20.68
CA SER A 274 -16.03 10.23 -20.39
C SER A 274 -15.63 10.00 -18.92
N LEU A 275 -14.74 10.84 -18.38
CA LEU A 275 -14.34 10.76 -16.97
C LEU A 275 -15.52 11.06 -16.03
N THR A 276 -16.33 12.06 -16.37
CA THR A 276 -17.51 12.47 -15.59
C THR A 276 -18.56 11.37 -15.57
N ASP A 277 -18.84 10.73 -16.70
CA ASP A 277 -19.80 9.61 -16.78
C ASP A 277 -19.40 8.45 -15.86
N ASN A 278 -18.11 8.15 -15.80
CA ASN A 278 -17.59 7.12 -14.89
C ASN A 278 -17.78 7.52 -13.42
N VAL A 279 -17.45 8.76 -13.05
CA VAL A 279 -17.66 9.28 -11.69
C VAL A 279 -19.13 9.26 -11.31
N CYS A 280 -20.01 9.78 -12.19
CA CYS A 280 -21.45 9.82 -11.97
C CYS A 280 -22.08 8.43 -11.81
N ARG A 281 -21.58 7.43 -12.59
CA ARG A 281 -22.04 6.05 -12.46
C ARG A 281 -21.71 5.48 -11.09
N ARG A 282 -20.50 5.74 -10.57
CA ARG A 282 -20.10 5.30 -9.21
C ARG A 282 -20.91 6.01 -8.13
N LEU A 283 -21.08 7.33 -8.23
CA LEU A 283 -21.93 8.08 -7.31
C LEU A 283 -23.35 7.51 -7.23
N ARG A 284 -23.98 7.25 -8.41
CA ARG A 284 -25.35 6.67 -8.44
C ARG A 284 -25.41 5.28 -7.86
N ARG A 285 -24.41 4.43 -8.13
CA ARG A 285 -24.35 3.08 -7.59
C ARG A 285 -24.28 3.09 -6.06
N ASP A 286 -23.54 4.02 -5.49
CA ASP A 286 -23.28 4.12 -4.06
C ASP A 286 -24.32 5.05 -3.35
N GLY A 287 -25.37 5.51 -4.07
CA GLY A 287 -26.40 6.43 -3.52
C GLY A 287 -25.88 7.80 -3.08
N ALA A 288 -24.65 8.15 -3.48
CA ALA A 288 -23.97 9.35 -3.04
C ALA A 288 -24.32 10.58 -3.91
N ARG A 289 -24.16 11.78 -3.34
CA ARG A 289 -24.35 13.07 -4.02
C ARG A 289 -23.11 13.94 -3.87
N ALA A 290 -22.75 14.65 -4.93
CA ALA A 290 -21.69 15.63 -4.90
C ALA A 290 -22.22 17.00 -4.44
N ARG A 291 -21.41 17.74 -3.70
CA ARG A 291 -21.63 19.17 -3.37
C ARG A 291 -20.63 20.06 -4.09
N THR A 292 -19.54 19.48 -4.55
CA THR A 292 -18.44 20.23 -5.16
C THR A 292 -17.90 19.42 -6.34
N ILE A 293 -17.64 20.10 -7.44
CA ILE A 293 -16.96 19.53 -8.60
C ILE A 293 -15.58 20.17 -8.72
N THR A 294 -14.56 19.34 -8.95
CA THR A 294 -13.20 19.80 -9.19
C THR A 294 -12.69 19.24 -10.49
N VAL A 295 -12.18 20.11 -11.36
CA VAL A 295 -11.48 19.74 -12.60
C VAL A 295 -10.03 20.10 -12.44
N GLN A 296 -9.13 19.16 -12.74
CA GLN A 296 -7.69 19.36 -12.78
C GLN A 296 -7.15 19.01 -14.15
N ILE A 297 -6.35 19.91 -14.70
CA ILE A 297 -5.63 19.70 -15.96
C ILE A 297 -4.13 19.70 -15.64
N ARG A 298 -3.43 18.71 -16.18
CA ARG A 298 -1.96 18.64 -16.15
C ARG A 298 -1.43 18.85 -17.55
N TYR A 299 -0.58 19.86 -17.72
CA TYR A 299 0.03 20.21 -18.98
C TYR A 299 1.24 19.30 -19.30
N ASN A 300 1.75 19.40 -20.52
CA ASN A 300 2.93 18.65 -20.99
C ASN A 300 4.24 19.04 -20.26
N ASP A 301 4.33 20.25 -19.72
CA ASP A 301 5.41 20.70 -18.84
C ASP A 301 5.26 20.22 -17.39
N LEU A 302 4.25 19.37 -17.13
CA LEU A 302 3.87 18.81 -15.83
C LEU A 302 3.28 19.82 -14.84
N THR A 303 3.09 21.08 -15.22
CA THR A 303 2.33 22.04 -14.40
C THR A 303 0.86 21.64 -14.30
N ARG A 304 0.16 22.17 -13.32
CA ARG A 304 -1.24 21.81 -13.05
C ARG A 304 -2.08 23.04 -12.82
N THR A 305 -3.26 23.03 -13.40
CA THR A 305 -4.33 24.01 -13.09
C THR A 305 -5.52 23.25 -12.53
N THR A 306 -6.11 23.82 -11.46
CA THR A 306 -7.28 23.23 -10.79
C THR A 306 -8.37 24.29 -10.69
N HIS A 307 -9.58 23.93 -11.10
CA HIS A 307 -10.77 24.75 -10.91
C HIS A 307 -11.82 23.97 -10.13
N GLN A 308 -12.42 24.63 -9.14
CA GLN A 308 -13.44 24.02 -8.28
C GLN A 308 -14.68 24.91 -8.25
N SER A 309 -15.86 24.28 -8.29
CA SER A 309 -17.16 24.93 -8.16
C SER A 309 -18.05 24.16 -7.19
N ALA A 310 -18.80 24.88 -6.38
CA ALA A 310 -19.92 24.33 -5.64
C ALA A 310 -21.12 24.11 -6.58
N LEU A 311 -21.91 23.06 -6.30
CA LEU A 311 -23.17 22.75 -7.00
C LEU A 311 -24.33 23.44 -6.31
#